data_583008bb804f10fb11896ddbc8766371
#
_entry.id   583008bb804f10fb11896ddbc8766371
#
_cell.length_a   1.000
_cell.length_b   1.000
_cell.length_c   1.000
_cell.angle_alpha   90.00
_cell.angle_beta   90.00
_cell.angle_gamma   90.00
#
_symmetry.space_group_name_H-M   'P 1'
#
loop_
_entity.id
_entity.type
_entity.pdbx_description
1 polymer ?
#
loop_
_entity_poly.entity_id
_entity_poly.type
_entity_poly.pdbx_seq_one_letter_code
_entity_poly.pdbx_strand_id
1 'polypeptide(L)'
;IKESYVREYATSAAAHILGYTGAMSDSDYAKYKDQGYSADAAVGKDGAEYAFEKYLHGTNGTVRTTSASDGTVISKEYIEEPEPGNNVYLTIDIALQEAAELALENGVASIQAKIDSKKEQQIASGTYKEKQDVIDGASVVVVNVKTGEPLAIANWPTYDPSELLEK
;
A
#
# COMPACT_ATOMS: atom_id res chain seq x y z
N ILE A 1 -11.93 8.77 25.64
CA ILE A 1 -10.87 8.35 24.72
C ILE A 1 -11.54 7.47 23.67
N LYS A 2 -11.22 7.69 22.41
CA LYS A 2 -11.61 6.78 21.31
C LYS A 2 -10.53 5.73 21.13
N GLU A 3 -10.93 4.51 20.86
CA GLU A 3 -10.05 3.41 20.44
C GLU A 3 -10.48 2.93 19.06
N SER A 4 -9.51 2.63 18.20
CA SER A 4 -9.74 2.14 16.84
C SER A 4 -8.72 1.08 16.46
N TYR A 5 -9.00 0.33 15.42
CA TYR A 5 -8.06 -0.59 14.80
C TYR A 5 -7.08 0.16 13.91
N VAL A 6 -5.83 -0.29 13.92
CA VAL A 6 -4.74 0.27 13.10
C VAL A 6 -4.41 -0.72 11.99
N ARG A 7 -4.11 -0.23 10.79
CA ARG A 7 -3.60 -1.05 9.68
C ARG A 7 -2.15 -1.42 9.93
N GLU A 8 -1.82 -2.66 9.63
CA GLU A 8 -0.47 -3.19 9.63
C GLU A 8 -0.24 -3.96 8.33
N TYR A 9 0.86 -3.71 7.66
CA TYR A 9 1.23 -4.40 6.43
C TYR A 9 2.19 -5.55 6.76
N ALA A 10 1.72 -6.79 6.59
CA ALA A 10 2.52 -8.00 6.84
C ALA A 10 3.45 -8.36 5.66
N THR A 11 3.36 -7.64 4.55
CA THR A 11 4.18 -7.84 3.36
C THR A 11 4.40 -6.51 2.63
N SER A 12 5.55 -6.35 1.99
CA SER A 12 5.83 -5.26 1.05
C SER A 12 5.45 -5.62 -0.39
N ALA A 13 5.16 -6.90 -0.66
CA ALA A 13 4.73 -7.34 -1.99
C ALA A 13 3.33 -6.81 -2.32
N ALA A 14 3.04 -6.69 -3.61
CA ALA A 14 1.78 -6.18 -4.14
C ALA A 14 1.43 -4.75 -3.70
N ALA A 15 2.42 -3.92 -3.37
CA ALA A 15 2.22 -2.56 -2.87
C ALA A 15 1.25 -1.72 -3.71
N HIS A 16 1.40 -1.75 -5.04
CA HIS A 16 0.52 -1.02 -5.97
C HIS A 16 -0.91 -1.57 -6.06
N ILE A 17 -1.12 -2.85 -5.66
CA ILE A 17 -2.44 -3.47 -5.61
C ILE A 17 -3.10 -3.19 -4.27
N LEU A 18 -2.36 -3.40 -3.19
CA LEU A 18 -2.84 -3.19 -1.82
C LEU A 18 -3.10 -1.70 -1.57
N GLY A 19 -2.20 -0.86 -2.04
CA GLY A 19 -2.21 0.56 -1.72
C GLY A 19 -1.75 0.83 -0.30
N TYR A 20 -2.16 1.95 0.24
CA TYR A 20 -1.79 2.37 1.60
C TYR A 20 -2.88 3.21 2.23
N THR A 21 -2.83 3.32 3.56
CA THR A 21 -3.68 4.21 4.35
C THR A 21 -2.90 5.47 4.75
N GLY A 22 -3.59 6.55 4.96
CA GLY A 22 -2.98 7.80 5.41
C GLY A 22 -3.98 8.69 6.12
N ALA A 23 -3.48 9.78 6.73
CA ALA A 23 -4.31 10.74 7.43
C ALA A 23 -5.42 11.31 6.54
N MET A 24 -6.58 11.52 7.10
CA MET A 24 -7.73 12.08 6.41
C MET A 24 -7.45 13.52 5.97
N SER A 25 -7.65 13.80 4.68
CA SER A 25 -7.64 15.16 4.13
C SER A 25 -9.01 15.83 4.29
N ASP A 26 -9.07 17.15 4.09
CA ASP A 26 -10.36 17.88 4.11
C ASP A 26 -11.36 17.33 3.10
N SER A 27 -10.88 16.88 1.93
CA SER A 27 -11.72 16.25 0.90
C SER A 27 -12.23 14.86 1.31
N ASP A 28 -11.39 14.06 1.99
CA ASP A 28 -11.80 12.79 2.54
C ASP A 28 -12.83 12.98 3.66
N TYR A 29 -12.59 13.95 4.53
CA TYR A 29 -13.53 14.27 5.60
C TYR A 29 -14.90 14.70 5.06
N ALA A 30 -14.92 15.53 4.03
CA ALA A 30 -16.18 15.91 3.38
C ALA A 30 -16.96 14.70 2.83
N LYS A 31 -16.24 13.65 2.38
CA LYS A 31 -16.81 12.40 1.85
C LYS A 31 -17.31 11.46 2.96
N TYR A 32 -16.59 11.37 4.09
CA TYR A 32 -16.79 10.32 5.09
C TYR A 32 -17.44 10.78 6.40
N LYS A 33 -17.52 12.09 6.69
CA LYS A 33 -18.07 12.65 7.96
C LYS A 33 -19.45 12.13 8.32
N ASP A 34 -20.32 11.98 7.33
CA ASP A 34 -21.70 11.50 7.52
C ASP A 34 -21.79 9.97 7.67
N GLN A 35 -20.65 9.27 7.57
CA GLN A 35 -20.52 7.82 7.73
C GLN A 35 -19.90 7.44 9.09
N GLY A 36 -19.75 8.40 10.00
CA GLY A 36 -19.26 8.16 11.35
C GLY A 36 -17.74 8.22 11.52
N TYR A 37 -16.99 8.61 10.46
CA TYR A 37 -15.55 8.75 10.55
C TYR A 37 -15.14 9.95 11.40
N SER A 38 -14.11 9.77 12.23
CA SER A 38 -13.51 10.87 12.97
C SER A 38 -12.53 11.64 12.06
N ALA A 39 -12.36 12.93 12.31
CA ALA A 39 -11.48 13.77 11.49
C ALA A 39 -9.99 13.37 11.54
N ASP A 40 -9.61 12.62 12.56
CA ASP A 40 -8.27 12.06 12.78
C ASP A 40 -8.14 10.59 12.31
N ALA A 41 -9.14 10.05 11.61
CA ALA A 41 -9.09 8.69 11.10
C ALA A 41 -8.03 8.55 9.98
N ALA A 42 -7.40 7.38 9.92
CA ALA A 42 -6.67 6.95 8.75
C ALA A 42 -7.63 6.30 7.75
N VAL A 43 -7.49 6.63 6.47
CA VAL A 43 -8.34 6.11 5.38
C VAL A 43 -7.47 5.60 4.24
N GLY A 44 -7.99 4.68 3.45
CA GLY A 44 -7.33 4.19 2.24
C GLY A 44 -7.10 5.34 1.24
N LYS A 45 -5.86 5.44 0.75
CA LYS A 45 -5.43 6.48 -0.20
C LYS A 45 -5.29 5.95 -1.61
N ASP A 46 -4.97 4.68 -1.75
CA ASP A 46 -4.76 4.04 -3.05
C ASP A 46 -5.07 2.54 -2.99
N GLY A 47 -5.10 1.89 -4.15
CA GLY A 47 -5.25 0.44 -4.30
C GLY A 47 -6.52 -0.13 -3.66
N ALA A 48 -6.37 -1.33 -3.12
CA ALA A 48 -7.44 -2.05 -2.44
C ALA A 48 -7.90 -1.34 -1.15
N GLU A 49 -6.97 -0.69 -0.41
CA GLU A 49 -7.31 0.09 0.77
C GLU A 49 -8.31 1.21 0.43
N TYR A 50 -8.09 1.95 -0.66
CA TYR A 50 -9.03 2.98 -1.11
C TYR A 50 -10.32 2.39 -1.69
N ALA A 51 -10.19 1.36 -2.55
CA ALA A 51 -11.35 0.81 -3.26
C ALA A 51 -12.34 0.11 -2.32
N PHE A 52 -11.83 -0.50 -1.25
CA PHE A 52 -12.59 -1.27 -0.29
C PHE A 52 -12.68 -0.60 1.09
N GLU A 53 -12.32 0.68 1.23
CA GLU A 53 -12.34 1.44 2.49
C GLU A 53 -13.65 1.23 3.26
N LYS A 54 -14.79 1.30 2.58
CA LYS A 54 -16.11 1.09 3.19
C LYS A 54 -16.27 -0.25 3.90
N TYR A 55 -15.56 -1.28 3.44
CA TYR A 55 -15.64 -2.63 4.01
C TYR A 55 -14.54 -2.87 5.04
N LEU A 56 -13.38 -2.26 4.82
CA LEU A 56 -12.20 -2.42 5.65
C LEU A 56 -12.22 -1.56 6.91
N HIS A 57 -12.93 -0.43 6.87
CA HIS A 57 -13.08 0.45 8.02
C HIS A 57 -14.01 -0.20 9.05
N GLY A 58 -13.53 -0.29 10.29
CA GLY A 58 -14.33 -0.76 11.42
C GLY A 58 -15.14 0.36 12.06
N THR A 59 -15.71 0.09 13.21
CA THR A 59 -16.39 1.08 14.05
C THR A 59 -15.52 1.40 15.25
N ASN A 60 -15.31 2.71 15.50
CA ASN A 60 -14.52 3.16 16.66
C ASN A 60 -15.26 2.86 17.96
N GLY A 61 -14.53 2.35 18.96
CA GLY A 61 -15.03 2.20 20.31
C GLY A 61 -14.96 3.49 21.12
N THR A 62 -15.74 3.56 22.19
CA THR A 62 -15.73 4.66 23.15
C THR A 62 -15.33 4.13 24.52
N VAL A 63 -14.23 4.66 25.08
CA VAL A 63 -13.72 4.26 26.39
C VAL A 63 -13.82 5.43 27.37
N ARG A 64 -14.39 5.16 28.54
CA ARG A 64 -14.34 6.03 29.70
C ARG A 64 -13.11 5.67 30.52
N THR A 65 -12.21 6.62 30.67
CA THR A 65 -11.01 6.46 31.52
C THR A 65 -11.15 7.36 32.73
N THR A 66 -11.01 6.80 33.93
CA THR A 66 -10.92 7.55 35.17
C THR A 66 -9.46 7.59 35.60
N SER A 67 -8.91 8.78 35.78
CA SER A 67 -7.54 8.99 36.22
C SER A 67 -7.47 9.72 37.58
N ALA A 68 -6.45 9.39 38.34
CA ALA A 68 -6.10 10.14 39.57
C ALA A 68 -5.51 11.51 39.21
N SER A 69 -5.34 12.38 40.21
CA SER A 69 -4.78 13.73 40.02
C SER A 69 -3.32 13.73 39.54
N ASP A 70 -2.60 12.62 39.70
CA ASP A 70 -1.23 12.41 39.23
C ASP A 70 -1.17 11.86 37.79
N GLY A 71 -2.33 11.65 37.13
CA GLY A 71 -2.44 11.08 35.78
C GLY A 71 -2.51 9.57 35.74
N THR A 72 -2.39 8.84 36.85
CA THR A 72 -2.50 7.38 36.89
C THR A 72 -3.91 6.94 36.54
N VAL A 73 -4.05 6.01 35.57
CA VAL A 73 -5.34 5.44 35.19
C VAL A 73 -5.82 4.48 36.28
N ILE A 74 -6.96 4.80 36.89
CA ILE A 74 -7.58 4.02 37.98
C ILE A 74 -8.52 2.96 37.36
N SER A 75 -9.31 3.34 36.37
CA SER A 75 -10.24 2.44 35.71
C SER A 75 -10.40 2.78 34.23
N LYS A 76 -10.68 1.74 33.45
CA LYS A 76 -10.99 1.82 32.03
C LYS A 76 -12.26 1.01 31.79
N GLU A 77 -13.29 1.63 31.25
CA GLU A 77 -14.58 1.00 30.98
C GLU A 77 -14.96 1.27 29.52
N TYR A 78 -15.23 0.21 28.77
CA TYR A 78 -15.78 0.34 27.42
C TYR A 78 -17.26 0.70 27.50
N ILE A 79 -17.63 1.84 26.94
CA ILE A 79 -19.02 2.25 26.73
C ILE A 79 -19.53 1.62 25.44
N GLU A 80 -18.65 1.59 24.43
CA GLU A 80 -18.86 0.92 23.15
C GLU A 80 -17.54 0.25 22.78
N GLU A 81 -17.58 -1.05 22.47
CA GLU A 81 -16.39 -1.78 22.02
C GLU A 81 -16.11 -1.44 20.55
N PRO A 82 -14.82 -1.31 20.15
CA PRO A 82 -14.47 -1.12 18.76
C PRO A 82 -14.77 -2.41 17.97
N GLU A 83 -15.37 -2.28 16.80
CA GLU A 83 -15.62 -3.40 15.89
C GLU A 83 -14.65 -3.36 14.69
N PRO A 84 -13.96 -4.47 14.36
CA PRO A 84 -13.09 -4.52 13.20
C PRO A 84 -13.90 -4.44 11.91
N GLY A 85 -13.28 -3.94 10.84
CA GLY A 85 -13.86 -4.01 9.50
C GLY A 85 -13.93 -5.44 8.96
N ASN A 86 -14.53 -5.57 7.78
CA ASN A 86 -14.66 -6.85 7.10
C ASN A 86 -13.36 -7.27 6.42
N ASN A 87 -13.22 -8.55 6.12
CA ASN A 87 -12.13 -9.07 5.32
C ASN A 87 -12.42 -8.89 3.83
N VAL A 88 -11.39 -8.52 3.07
CA VAL A 88 -11.40 -8.50 1.61
C VAL A 88 -10.41 -9.54 1.10
N TYR A 89 -10.86 -10.42 0.21
CA TYR A 89 -10.03 -11.45 -0.40
C TYR A 89 -9.77 -11.06 -1.86
N LEU A 90 -8.49 -11.02 -2.21
CA LEU A 90 -8.04 -10.77 -3.58
C LEU A 90 -7.72 -12.10 -4.27
N THR A 91 -7.72 -12.12 -5.59
CA THR A 91 -7.31 -13.28 -6.39
C THR A 91 -5.79 -13.41 -6.52
N ILE A 92 -5.05 -12.46 -5.94
CA ILE A 92 -3.58 -12.43 -6.00
C ILE A 92 -3.00 -13.59 -5.19
N ASP A 93 -2.15 -14.38 -5.85
CA ASP A 93 -1.30 -15.38 -5.21
C ASP A 93 -0.01 -14.69 -4.75
N ILE A 94 0.19 -14.58 -3.45
CA ILE A 94 1.31 -13.80 -2.91
C ILE A 94 2.68 -14.36 -3.30
N ALA A 95 2.82 -15.69 -3.37
CA ALA A 95 4.09 -16.30 -3.77
C ALA A 95 4.40 -16.05 -5.26
N LEU A 96 3.37 -16.07 -6.10
CA LEU A 96 3.51 -15.73 -7.52
C LEU A 96 3.80 -14.23 -7.71
N GLN A 97 3.18 -13.37 -6.90
CA GLN A 97 3.42 -11.93 -6.89
C GLN A 97 4.89 -11.61 -6.54
N GLU A 98 5.40 -12.17 -5.44
CA GLU A 98 6.79 -12.01 -5.01
C GLU A 98 7.77 -12.50 -6.08
N ALA A 99 7.49 -13.65 -6.69
CA ALA A 99 8.31 -14.19 -7.78
C ALA A 99 8.29 -13.28 -9.02
N ALA A 100 7.13 -12.70 -9.35
CA ALA A 100 6.98 -11.78 -10.48
C ALA A 100 7.72 -10.45 -10.23
N GLU A 101 7.65 -9.90 -9.03
CA GLU A 101 8.37 -8.68 -8.62
C GLU A 101 9.89 -8.89 -8.71
N LEU A 102 10.39 -9.97 -8.14
CA LEU A 102 11.82 -10.32 -8.19
C LEU A 102 12.30 -10.55 -9.63
N ALA A 103 11.51 -11.25 -10.45
CA ALA A 103 11.84 -11.47 -11.84
C ALA A 103 11.87 -10.16 -12.64
N LEU A 104 10.95 -9.25 -12.35
CA LEU A 104 10.87 -7.94 -12.99
C LEU A 104 12.07 -7.07 -12.61
N GLU A 105 12.43 -7.00 -11.34
CA GLU A 105 13.60 -6.27 -10.85
C GLU A 105 14.90 -6.77 -11.51
N ASN A 106 15.11 -8.08 -11.49
CA ASN A 106 16.29 -8.71 -12.13
C ASN A 106 16.31 -8.48 -13.66
N GLY A 107 15.13 -8.52 -14.29
CA GLY A 107 14.97 -8.23 -15.71
C GLY A 107 15.37 -6.80 -16.07
N VAL A 108 14.86 -5.83 -15.32
CA VAL A 108 15.19 -4.41 -15.48
C VAL A 108 16.69 -4.18 -15.31
N ALA A 109 17.27 -4.70 -14.21
CA ALA A 109 18.71 -4.58 -13.95
C ALA A 109 19.57 -5.17 -15.09
N SER A 110 19.18 -6.35 -15.59
CA SER A 110 19.89 -7.01 -16.70
C SER A 110 19.81 -6.22 -18.01
N ILE A 111 18.65 -5.63 -18.32
CA ILE A 111 18.47 -4.82 -19.53
C ILE A 111 19.22 -3.50 -19.39
N GLN A 112 19.16 -2.85 -18.23
CA GLN A 112 19.89 -1.60 -17.97
C GLN A 112 21.41 -1.81 -18.15
N ALA A 113 21.97 -2.88 -17.60
CA ALA A 113 23.39 -3.21 -17.78
C ALA A 113 23.80 -3.37 -19.25
N LYS A 114 22.92 -3.95 -20.09
CA LYS A 114 23.16 -4.06 -21.53
C LYS A 114 23.12 -2.71 -22.23
N ILE A 115 22.19 -1.84 -21.83
CA ILE A 115 22.10 -0.46 -22.35
C ILE A 115 23.37 0.30 -22.03
N ASP A 116 23.82 0.25 -20.76
CA ASP A 116 25.01 0.95 -20.29
C ASP A 116 26.28 0.48 -21.02
N SER A 117 26.46 -0.85 -21.13
CA SER A 117 27.59 -1.43 -21.88
C SER A 117 27.60 -1.01 -23.35
N LYS A 118 26.41 -0.98 -24.00
CA LYS A 118 26.29 -0.51 -25.38
C LYS A 118 26.58 0.99 -25.51
N LYS A 119 26.15 1.78 -24.55
CA LYS A 119 26.41 3.22 -24.47
C LYS A 119 27.93 3.49 -24.39
N GLU A 120 28.63 2.77 -23.49
CA GLU A 120 30.08 2.89 -23.34
C GLU A 120 30.82 2.56 -24.64
N GLN A 121 30.44 1.49 -25.32
CA GLN A 121 31.01 1.12 -26.62
C GLN A 121 30.78 2.19 -27.69
N GLN A 122 29.59 2.79 -27.74
CA GLN A 122 29.26 3.87 -28.69
C GLN A 122 30.02 5.15 -28.39
N ILE A 123 30.22 5.49 -27.11
CA ILE A 123 31.05 6.62 -26.69
C ILE A 123 32.50 6.40 -27.12
N ALA A 124 33.06 5.21 -26.82
CA ALA A 124 34.43 4.87 -27.17
C ALA A 124 34.68 4.90 -28.71
N SER A 125 33.68 4.56 -29.51
CA SER A 125 33.75 4.61 -30.98
C SER A 125 33.39 5.96 -31.59
N GLY A 126 32.97 6.94 -30.79
CA GLY A 126 32.51 8.26 -31.26
C GLY A 126 31.17 8.23 -32.02
N THR A 127 30.39 7.15 -31.86
CA THR A 127 29.11 6.96 -32.55
C THR A 127 27.89 7.19 -31.65
N TYR A 128 28.08 7.52 -30.37
CA TYR A 128 27.00 7.76 -29.42
C TYR A 128 26.14 8.96 -29.84
N LYS A 129 24.84 8.76 -29.81
CA LYS A 129 23.83 9.83 -29.94
C LYS A 129 23.02 9.86 -28.67
N GLU A 130 22.84 11.05 -28.10
CA GLU A 130 22.03 11.24 -26.91
C GLU A 130 20.60 10.73 -27.13
N LYS A 131 20.14 9.87 -26.21
CA LYS A 131 18.80 9.30 -26.18
C LYS A 131 18.49 8.89 -24.74
N GLN A 132 17.26 8.44 -24.49
CA GLN A 132 16.91 7.86 -23.22
C GLN A 132 17.67 6.54 -23.02
N ASP A 133 18.57 6.51 -22.06
CA ASP A 133 19.44 5.39 -21.73
C ASP A 133 19.11 4.79 -20.35
N VAL A 134 17.93 5.09 -19.80
CA VAL A 134 17.46 4.61 -18.50
C VAL A 134 16.07 4.02 -18.63
N ILE A 135 15.86 2.88 -18.00
CA ILE A 135 14.53 2.28 -17.86
C ILE A 135 13.87 3.00 -16.67
N ASP A 136 12.74 3.64 -16.91
CA ASP A 136 11.98 4.40 -15.93
C ASP A 136 10.75 3.66 -15.39
N GLY A 137 10.38 2.53 -16.00
CA GLY A 137 9.29 1.70 -15.52
C GLY A 137 9.17 0.38 -16.27
N ALA A 138 8.62 -0.60 -15.58
CA ALA A 138 8.28 -1.91 -16.14
C ALA A 138 7.11 -2.54 -15.38
N SER A 139 6.36 -3.43 -16.01
CA SER A 139 5.26 -4.14 -15.36
C SER A 139 5.09 -5.56 -15.92
N VAL A 140 4.53 -6.43 -15.06
CA VAL A 140 4.13 -7.81 -15.40
C VAL A 140 2.73 -8.05 -14.86
N VAL A 141 1.88 -8.66 -15.67
CA VAL A 141 0.54 -9.12 -15.28
C VAL A 141 0.41 -10.60 -15.58
N VAL A 142 0.01 -11.39 -14.58
CA VAL A 142 -0.28 -12.81 -14.70
C VAL A 142 -1.75 -13.04 -14.50
N VAL A 143 -2.41 -13.65 -15.47
CA VAL A 143 -3.87 -13.89 -15.47
C VAL A 143 -4.17 -15.37 -15.65
N ASN A 144 -5.11 -15.88 -14.88
CA ASN A 144 -5.67 -17.22 -15.07
C ASN A 144 -6.50 -17.23 -16.37
N VAL A 145 -6.03 -17.91 -17.41
CA VAL A 145 -6.67 -17.93 -18.73
C VAL A 145 -8.05 -18.59 -18.75
N LYS A 146 -8.41 -19.37 -17.72
CA LYS A 146 -9.71 -20.04 -17.63
C LYS A 146 -10.75 -19.18 -16.94
N THR A 147 -10.35 -18.39 -15.92
CA THR A 147 -11.26 -17.59 -15.10
C THR A 147 -11.19 -16.11 -15.39
N GLY A 148 -10.08 -15.62 -15.97
CA GLY A 148 -9.81 -14.20 -16.18
C GLY A 148 -9.30 -13.48 -14.94
N GLU A 149 -9.08 -14.19 -13.83
CA GLU A 149 -8.63 -13.61 -12.56
C GLU A 149 -7.15 -13.21 -12.65
N PRO A 150 -6.79 -11.97 -12.26
CA PRO A 150 -5.40 -11.60 -12.07
C PRO A 150 -4.81 -12.35 -10.87
N LEU A 151 -3.70 -13.03 -11.08
CA LEU A 151 -2.98 -13.79 -10.06
C LEU A 151 -1.74 -13.04 -9.53
N ALA A 152 -1.14 -12.20 -10.37
CA ALA A 152 -0.08 -11.30 -9.98
C ALA A 152 -0.07 -10.05 -10.89
N ILE A 153 0.25 -8.89 -10.30
CA ILE A 153 0.45 -7.62 -11.01
C ILE A 153 1.66 -6.94 -10.35
N ALA A 154 2.80 -7.05 -10.99
CA ALA A 154 4.05 -6.46 -10.52
C ALA A 154 4.40 -5.21 -11.31
N ASN A 155 4.85 -4.18 -10.62
CA ASN A 155 5.35 -2.94 -11.20
C ASN A 155 6.75 -2.64 -10.67
N TRP A 156 7.57 -2.02 -11.50
CA TRP A 156 8.87 -1.50 -11.11
C TRP A 156 9.01 -0.05 -11.59
N PRO A 157 9.49 0.88 -10.74
CA PRO A 157 9.86 0.68 -9.34
C PRO A 157 8.65 0.38 -8.45
N THR A 158 8.90 -0.22 -7.30
CA THR A 158 7.90 -0.46 -6.25
C THR A 158 8.26 0.32 -4.98
N TYR A 159 7.40 0.26 -3.97
CA TYR A 159 7.59 0.90 -2.67
C TYR A 159 7.15 -0.05 -1.55
N ASP A 160 7.52 0.25 -0.31
CA ASP A 160 7.02 -0.44 0.88
C ASP A 160 5.85 0.38 1.46
N PRO A 161 4.61 -0.18 1.50
CA PRO A 161 3.46 0.55 2.06
C PRO A 161 3.63 0.89 3.54
N SER A 162 4.43 0.13 4.30
CA SER A 162 4.68 0.38 5.72
C SER A 162 5.43 1.70 5.95
N GLU A 163 6.30 2.11 5.03
CA GLU A 163 7.04 3.37 5.11
C GLU A 163 6.14 4.61 4.96
N LEU A 164 4.93 4.43 4.43
CA LEU A 164 3.96 5.51 4.25
C LEU A 164 3.06 5.72 5.47
N LEU A 165 3.02 4.77 6.41
CA LEU A 165 2.24 4.87 7.64
C LEU A 165 2.88 5.83 8.67
N GLU A 166 4.19 6.09 8.57
CA GLU A 166 4.96 6.87 9.54
C GLU A 166 4.95 8.39 9.25
N LYS A 167 4.21 8.84 8.27
CA LYS A 167 4.10 10.26 7.86
C LYS A 167 2.70 10.76 8.03
#